data_20ba41b6e5b1bb7636f6c992ddd67742
#
_entry.id   20ba41b6e5b1bb7636f6c992ddd67742
#
_cell.length_a   1.000
_cell.length_b   1.000
_cell.length_c   1.000
_cell.angle_alpha   90.00
_cell.angle_beta   90.00
_cell.angle_gamma   90.00
#
_symmetry.space_group_name_H-M   'P 1'
#
loop_
_entity.id
_entity.type
_entity.pdbx_description
1 polymer ?
#
loop_
_entity_poly.entity_id
_entity_poly.type
_entity_poly.pdbx_seq_one_letter_code
_entity_poly.pdbx_strand_id
1 'polypeptide(L)'
;MARKKIVAGNWKMNKTPSEAVALVEELKPLVANEEVDVVFCVPAIDIIPVVEACKGSNIEVGAENMYFEESGAYTGEISPAMLTDAGVKYVVLGHSERREYFAETNETVNKKVLKAFEHGLTPIMCCGETLEQREQGVTMDFIRQQVKVGFQNVTADQAKTAVIAYEPIWAIGTGKTATTEQAEEVCAGIRACIAEVYDEATAEAIRIQYGGS
;
A
#
# COMPACT_ATOMS: atom_id res chain seq x y z
N MET A 1 -8.93 2.77 -21.18
CA MET A 1 -8.86 4.10 -20.50
C MET A 1 -7.54 4.19 -19.77
N ALA A 2 -6.93 5.37 -19.68
CA ALA A 2 -5.71 5.52 -18.88
C ALA A 2 -5.99 5.22 -17.39
N ARG A 3 -5.05 4.57 -16.71
CA ARG A 3 -5.13 4.31 -15.27
C ARG A 3 -5.20 5.63 -14.50
N LYS A 4 -6.13 5.75 -13.55
CA LYS A 4 -6.14 6.91 -12.66
C LYS A 4 -4.90 6.89 -11.78
N LYS A 5 -4.19 8.00 -11.72
CA LYS A 5 -3.01 8.14 -10.87
C LYS A 5 -3.41 8.09 -9.39
N ILE A 6 -2.48 7.66 -8.54
CA ILE A 6 -2.65 7.65 -7.09
C ILE A 6 -1.41 8.25 -6.43
N VAL A 7 -1.64 9.07 -5.42
CA VAL A 7 -0.61 9.57 -4.50
C VAL A 7 -1.05 9.18 -3.09
N ALA A 8 -0.34 8.23 -2.51
CA ALA A 8 -0.62 7.73 -1.17
C ALA A 8 0.51 8.15 -0.21
N GLY A 9 0.19 8.95 0.78
CA GLY A 9 1.12 9.35 1.82
C GLY A 9 1.07 8.35 2.98
N ASN A 10 2.16 7.64 3.22
CA ASN A 10 2.32 6.81 4.41
C ASN A 10 2.91 7.67 5.53
N TRP A 11 2.10 7.97 6.55
CA TRP A 11 2.51 8.85 7.66
C TRP A 11 3.41 8.14 8.66
N LYS A 12 3.41 6.81 8.63
CA LYS A 12 4.17 5.97 9.55
C LYS A 12 3.82 6.33 11.01
N MET A 13 4.74 6.18 11.94
CA MET A 13 4.52 6.49 13.34
C MET A 13 4.76 8.00 13.61
N ASN A 14 3.96 8.86 12.96
CA ASN A 14 4.05 10.31 13.13
C ASN A 14 2.66 10.92 13.32
N LYS A 15 2.63 12.06 14.00
CA LYS A 15 1.46 12.85 14.36
C LYS A 15 0.66 12.26 15.51
N THR A 16 0.16 13.15 16.30
CA THR A 16 -0.92 12.91 17.27
C THR A 16 -2.26 13.22 16.59
N PRO A 17 -3.40 12.75 17.13
CA PRO A 17 -4.70 13.02 16.51
C PRO A 17 -4.98 14.51 16.23
N SER A 18 -4.58 15.41 17.11
CA SER A 18 -4.77 16.85 16.91
C SER A 18 -3.88 17.41 15.80
N GLU A 19 -2.61 16.97 15.74
CA GLU A 19 -1.69 17.35 14.67
C GLU A 19 -2.10 16.77 13.32
N ALA A 20 -2.65 15.54 13.32
CA ALA A 20 -3.17 14.88 12.13
C ALA A 20 -4.34 15.68 11.53
N VAL A 21 -5.32 16.06 12.33
CA VAL A 21 -6.44 16.90 11.90
C VAL A 21 -5.95 18.25 11.37
N ALA A 22 -5.05 18.91 12.07
CA ALA A 22 -4.49 20.20 11.62
C ALA A 22 -3.81 20.08 10.24
N LEU A 23 -3.00 19.03 10.05
CA LEU A 23 -2.33 18.78 8.77
C LEU A 23 -3.33 18.48 7.64
N VAL A 24 -4.39 17.71 7.91
CA VAL A 24 -5.45 17.45 6.94
C VAL A 24 -6.11 18.75 6.48
N GLU A 25 -6.47 19.63 7.41
CA GLU A 25 -7.11 20.92 7.07
C GLU A 25 -6.20 21.83 6.22
N GLU A 26 -4.89 21.80 6.47
CA GLU A 26 -3.91 22.54 5.65
C GLU A 26 -3.77 21.93 4.25
N LEU A 27 -3.82 20.60 4.12
CA LEU A 27 -3.61 19.91 2.84
C LEU A 27 -4.85 19.90 1.96
N LYS A 28 -6.07 19.88 2.51
CA LYS A 28 -7.32 19.79 1.74
C LYS A 28 -7.38 20.74 0.55
N PRO A 29 -7.14 22.07 0.69
CA PRO A 29 -7.18 22.98 -0.44
C PRO A 29 -6.03 22.78 -1.44
N LEU A 30 -4.90 22.21 -1.00
CA LEU A 30 -3.72 22.04 -1.84
C LEU A 30 -3.81 20.81 -2.73
N VAL A 31 -4.57 19.80 -2.32
CA VAL A 31 -4.70 18.51 -3.04
C VAL A 31 -6.06 18.30 -3.68
N ALA A 32 -6.92 19.32 -3.66
CA ALA A 32 -8.23 19.28 -4.30
C ALA A 32 -8.10 19.09 -5.81
N ASN A 33 -8.55 17.93 -6.32
CA ASN A 33 -8.54 17.61 -7.75
C ASN A 33 -9.47 16.41 -8.02
N GLU A 34 -9.75 16.13 -9.31
CA GLU A 34 -10.56 14.99 -9.76
C GLU A 34 -9.74 13.95 -10.54
N GLU A 35 -8.49 14.26 -10.89
CA GLU A 35 -7.66 13.45 -11.79
C GLU A 35 -6.80 12.41 -11.06
N VAL A 36 -6.50 12.67 -9.79
CA VAL A 36 -5.59 11.85 -8.98
C VAL A 36 -6.30 11.41 -7.71
N ASP A 37 -6.22 10.13 -7.38
CA ASP A 37 -6.62 9.64 -6.06
C ASP A 37 -5.59 10.07 -5.03
N VAL A 38 -6.04 10.82 -4.01
CA VAL A 38 -5.20 11.25 -2.88
C VAL A 38 -5.58 10.41 -1.67
N VAL A 39 -4.60 9.71 -1.10
CA VAL A 39 -4.81 8.80 0.04
C VAL A 39 -3.87 9.17 1.17
N PHE A 40 -4.41 9.34 2.38
CA PHE A 40 -3.62 9.48 3.59
C PHE A 40 -3.67 8.19 4.38
N CYS A 41 -2.54 7.47 4.43
CA CYS A 41 -2.38 6.26 5.24
C CYS A 41 -1.81 6.67 6.59
N VAL A 42 -2.64 6.55 7.64
CA VAL A 42 -2.38 7.13 8.96
C VAL A 42 -2.32 6.08 10.05
N PRO A 43 -1.64 6.37 11.18
CA PRO A 43 -1.67 5.51 12.37
C PRO A 43 -3.10 5.18 12.82
N ALA A 44 -3.30 4.00 13.40
CA ALA A 44 -4.63 3.53 13.81
C ALA A 44 -5.38 4.49 14.74
N ILE A 45 -4.64 5.17 15.62
CA ILE A 45 -5.22 6.16 16.56
C ILE A 45 -5.75 7.42 15.85
N ASP A 46 -5.27 7.71 14.65
CA ASP A 46 -5.62 8.90 13.88
C ASP A 46 -6.74 8.65 12.87
N ILE A 47 -7.10 7.38 12.62
CA ILE A 47 -8.06 7.02 11.56
C ILE A 47 -9.38 7.77 11.72
N ILE A 48 -10.05 7.64 12.86
CA ILE A 48 -11.37 8.24 13.06
C ILE A 48 -11.34 9.77 12.93
N PRO A 49 -10.45 10.52 13.63
CA PRO A 49 -10.40 11.96 13.48
C PRO A 49 -9.98 12.43 12.07
N VAL A 50 -9.13 11.68 11.38
CA VAL A 50 -8.73 12.01 10.01
C VAL A 50 -9.86 11.72 9.01
N VAL A 51 -10.58 10.62 9.14
CA VAL A 51 -11.78 10.35 8.33
C VAL A 51 -12.81 11.48 8.47
N GLU A 52 -13.06 11.93 9.70
CA GLU A 52 -13.98 13.04 9.94
C GLU A 52 -13.48 14.35 9.30
N ALA A 53 -12.19 14.66 9.46
CA ALA A 53 -11.58 15.86 8.86
C ALA A 53 -11.58 15.82 7.33
N CYS A 54 -11.48 14.65 6.71
CA CYS A 54 -11.48 14.50 5.25
C CYS A 54 -12.87 14.63 4.61
N LYS A 55 -13.95 14.64 5.37
CA LYS A 55 -15.31 14.76 4.83
C LYS A 55 -15.46 15.99 3.92
N GLY A 56 -16.14 15.79 2.78
CA GLY A 56 -16.37 16.85 1.80
C GLY A 56 -15.14 17.20 0.94
N SER A 57 -14.07 16.40 1.02
CA SER A 57 -12.89 16.51 0.16
C SER A 57 -12.73 15.28 -0.75
N ASN A 58 -11.74 15.31 -1.64
CA ASN A 58 -11.34 14.19 -2.48
C ASN A 58 -10.32 13.26 -1.81
N ILE A 59 -10.00 13.46 -0.53
CA ILE A 59 -9.01 12.69 0.20
C ILE A 59 -9.68 11.43 0.75
N GLU A 60 -9.09 10.29 0.42
CA GLU A 60 -9.46 9.00 1.00
C GLU A 60 -8.49 8.64 2.13
N VAL A 61 -8.98 7.92 3.13
CA VAL A 61 -8.16 7.51 4.27
C VAL A 61 -7.78 6.03 4.13
N GLY A 62 -6.50 5.76 4.38
CA GLY A 62 -5.92 4.44 4.45
C GLY A 62 -5.44 4.12 5.86
N ALA A 63 -5.43 2.83 6.20
CA ALA A 63 -4.74 2.30 7.36
C ALA A 63 -3.33 1.85 6.99
N GLU A 64 -2.40 1.87 7.95
CA GLU A 64 -1.01 1.43 7.73
C GLU A 64 -0.80 -0.07 7.92
N ASN A 65 -1.81 -0.76 8.41
CA ASN A 65 -1.85 -2.21 8.61
C ASN A 65 -3.26 -2.66 8.99
N MET A 66 -3.51 -3.96 8.89
CA MET A 66 -4.62 -4.67 9.54
C MET A 66 -4.23 -6.11 9.81
N TYR A 67 -4.97 -6.79 10.68
CA TYR A 67 -4.85 -8.23 10.86
C TYR A 67 -5.77 -8.98 9.89
N PHE A 68 -5.57 -10.28 9.73
CA PHE A 68 -6.35 -11.12 8.80
C PHE A 68 -7.47 -11.93 9.47
N GLU A 69 -7.65 -11.78 10.78
CA GLU A 69 -8.74 -12.40 11.52
C GLU A 69 -9.89 -11.41 11.76
N GLU A 70 -11.11 -11.92 11.80
CA GLU A 70 -12.30 -11.10 11.99
C GLU A 70 -12.40 -10.52 13.40
N SER A 71 -12.04 -11.34 14.39
CA SER A 71 -12.06 -11.00 15.81
C SER A 71 -11.31 -12.05 16.59
N GLY A 72 -11.06 -11.81 17.88
CA GLY A 72 -10.50 -12.83 18.76
C GLY A 72 -9.40 -12.32 19.70
N ALA A 73 -8.63 -13.27 20.23
CA ALA A 73 -7.57 -12.98 21.20
C ALA A 73 -6.26 -12.55 20.50
N TYR A 74 -6.32 -11.39 19.84
CA TYR A 74 -5.21 -10.77 19.10
C TYR A 74 -4.94 -9.39 19.64
N THR A 75 -4.50 -9.30 20.88
CA THR A 75 -4.30 -8.04 21.59
C THR A 75 -3.40 -7.08 20.81
N GLY A 76 -3.91 -5.89 20.50
CA GLY A 76 -3.21 -4.84 19.76
C GLY A 76 -3.48 -4.82 18.25
N GLU A 77 -4.13 -5.85 17.70
CA GLU A 77 -4.45 -5.91 16.27
C GLU A 77 -5.77 -5.19 15.94
N ILE A 78 -5.86 -4.74 14.70
CA ILE A 78 -7.04 -4.08 14.14
C ILE A 78 -7.63 -4.99 13.06
N SER A 79 -8.91 -5.34 13.19
CA SER A 79 -9.58 -6.18 12.19
C SER A 79 -10.03 -5.39 10.96
N PRO A 80 -10.27 -6.05 9.82
CA PRO A 80 -10.82 -5.40 8.63
C PRO A 80 -12.17 -4.71 8.90
N ALA A 81 -13.04 -5.35 9.69
CA ALA A 81 -14.35 -4.81 10.05
C ALA A 81 -14.23 -3.48 10.84
N MET A 82 -13.24 -3.37 11.74
CA MET A 82 -12.96 -2.12 12.47
C MET A 82 -12.56 -1.00 11.51
N LEU A 83 -11.79 -1.31 10.46
CA LEU A 83 -11.37 -0.32 9.47
C LEU A 83 -12.52 0.15 8.59
N THR A 84 -13.35 -0.78 8.11
CA THR A 84 -14.50 -0.42 7.27
C THR A 84 -15.55 0.37 8.03
N ASP A 85 -15.83 0.02 9.27
CA ASP A 85 -16.74 0.77 10.15
C ASP A 85 -16.22 2.19 10.42
N ALA A 86 -14.92 2.35 10.59
CA ALA A 86 -14.25 3.65 10.73
C ALA A 86 -14.21 4.49 9.43
N GLY A 87 -14.62 3.94 8.28
CA GLY A 87 -14.66 4.65 7.00
C GLY A 87 -13.38 4.59 6.17
N VAL A 88 -12.45 3.70 6.52
CA VAL A 88 -11.20 3.46 5.75
C VAL A 88 -11.51 2.85 4.40
N LYS A 89 -10.78 3.26 3.36
CA LYS A 89 -10.88 2.75 1.98
C LYS A 89 -9.67 1.95 1.53
N TYR A 90 -8.50 2.31 2.00
CA TYR A 90 -7.23 1.71 1.61
C TYR A 90 -6.52 1.10 2.81
N VAL A 91 -5.66 0.11 2.57
CA VAL A 91 -4.81 -0.44 3.62
C VAL A 91 -3.44 -0.79 3.06
N VAL A 92 -2.39 -0.27 3.69
CA VAL A 92 -0.99 -0.62 3.39
C VAL A 92 -0.69 -1.97 4.01
N LEU A 93 -0.18 -2.90 3.21
CA LEU A 93 0.10 -4.28 3.63
C LEU A 93 1.50 -4.69 3.22
N GLY A 94 2.25 -5.29 4.13
CA GLY A 94 3.57 -5.82 3.85
C GLY A 94 4.65 -4.75 3.66
N HIS A 95 4.49 -3.56 4.25
CA HIS A 95 5.52 -2.53 4.25
C HIS A 95 6.84 -3.09 4.79
N SER A 96 7.98 -2.64 4.24
CA SER A 96 9.31 -3.16 4.60
C SER A 96 9.59 -3.11 6.09
N GLU A 97 9.20 -2.03 6.78
CA GLU A 97 9.35 -1.89 8.23
C GLU A 97 8.58 -2.98 9.00
N ARG A 98 7.39 -3.36 8.53
CA ARG A 98 6.64 -4.44 9.17
C ARG A 98 7.23 -5.82 8.91
N ARG A 99 7.82 -6.01 7.74
CA ARG A 99 8.56 -7.25 7.43
C ARG A 99 9.82 -7.38 8.31
N GLU A 100 10.54 -6.28 8.50
CA GLU A 100 11.78 -6.23 9.26
C GLU A 100 11.55 -6.29 10.77
N TYR A 101 10.65 -5.45 11.30
CA TYR A 101 10.50 -5.27 12.76
C TYR A 101 9.38 -6.11 13.37
N PHE A 102 8.42 -6.55 12.58
CA PHE A 102 7.21 -7.24 13.07
C PHE A 102 7.00 -8.61 12.42
N ALA A 103 8.03 -9.16 11.79
CA ALA A 103 8.06 -10.51 11.22
C ALA A 103 6.93 -10.80 10.21
N GLU A 104 6.46 -9.81 9.46
CA GLU A 104 5.53 -10.05 8.35
C GLU A 104 6.21 -10.83 7.23
N THR A 105 5.55 -11.89 6.75
CA THR A 105 6.00 -12.73 5.64
C THR A 105 5.11 -12.50 4.40
N ASN A 106 5.53 -13.03 3.26
CA ASN A 106 4.69 -12.96 2.06
C ASN A 106 3.35 -13.67 2.25
N GLU A 107 3.33 -14.76 3.02
CA GLU A 107 2.14 -15.55 3.33
C GLU A 107 1.18 -14.79 4.26
N THR A 108 1.70 -14.10 5.28
CA THR A 108 0.84 -13.27 6.15
C THR A 108 0.32 -12.05 5.41
N VAL A 109 1.11 -11.46 4.53
CA VAL A 109 0.67 -10.38 3.63
C VAL A 109 -0.43 -10.86 2.69
N ASN A 110 -0.29 -12.04 2.09
CA ASN A 110 -1.34 -12.63 1.24
C ASN A 110 -2.66 -12.80 1.98
N LYS A 111 -2.64 -13.36 3.21
CA LYS A 111 -3.85 -13.48 4.04
C LYS A 111 -4.52 -12.13 4.25
N LYS A 112 -3.73 -11.07 4.51
CA LYS A 112 -4.24 -9.71 4.67
C LYS A 112 -4.81 -9.14 3.37
N VAL A 113 -4.17 -9.39 2.23
CA VAL A 113 -4.65 -8.95 0.90
C VAL A 113 -6.01 -9.57 0.59
N LEU A 114 -6.15 -10.88 0.79
CA LEU A 114 -7.42 -11.58 0.59
C LEU A 114 -8.52 -11.02 1.51
N LYS A 115 -8.18 -10.80 2.77
CA LYS A 115 -9.11 -10.27 3.77
C LYS A 115 -9.50 -8.81 3.47
N ALA A 116 -8.59 -8.00 2.93
CA ALA A 116 -8.90 -6.64 2.48
C ALA A 116 -9.98 -6.66 1.40
N PHE A 117 -9.86 -7.53 0.40
CA PHE A 117 -10.86 -7.66 -0.65
C PHE A 117 -12.21 -8.16 -0.13
N GLU A 118 -12.22 -9.14 0.80
CA GLU A 118 -13.45 -9.63 1.41
C GLU A 118 -14.26 -8.51 2.09
N HIS A 119 -13.57 -7.52 2.63
CA HIS A 119 -14.18 -6.36 3.31
C HIS A 119 -14.30 -5.11 2.44
N GLY A 120 -14.04 -5.20 1.15
CA GLY A 120 -14.16 -4.05 0.22
C GLY A 120 -13.10 -2.97 0.42
N LEU A 121 -12.00 -3.29 1.12
CA LEU A 121 -10.83 -2.43 1.22
C LEU A 121 -9.93 -2.60 -0.01
N THR A 122 -9.31 -1.52 -0.45
CA THR A 122 -8.30 -1.54 -1.50
C THR A 122 -6.91 -1.78 -0.88
N PRO A 123 -6.28 -2.94 -1.11
CA PRO A 123 -4.93 -3.15 -0.60
C PRO A 123 -3.90 -2.34 -1.40
N ILE A 124 -2.97 -1.71 -0.68
CA ILE A 124 -1.70 -1.17 -1.19
C ILE A 124 -0.63 -2.15 -0.72
N MET A 125 -0.32 -3.15 -1.56
CA MET A 125 0.66 -4.17 -1.22
C MET A 125 2.07 -3.68 -1.51
N CYS A 126 2.91 -3.60 -0.48
CA CYS A 126 4.30 -3.17 -0.58
C CYS A 126 5.22 -4.33 -0.96
N CYS A 127 6.15 -4.05 -1.87
CA CYS A 127 7.26 -4.92 -2.22
C CYS A 127 8.52 -4.08 -2.41
N GLY A 128 9.67 -4.70 -2.18
CA GLY A 128 10.95 -4.01 -2.32
C GLY A 128 12.11 -4.92 -1.94
N GLU A 129 13.26 -4.69 -2.54
CA GLU A 129 14.50 -5.42 -2.29
C GLU A 129 15.44 -4.62 -1.40
N THR A 130 16.33 -5.34 -0.72
CA THR A 130 17.46 -4.75 0.00
C THR A 130 18.60 -4.36 -0.95
N LEU A 131 19.53 -3.54 -0.48
CA LEU A 131 20.72 -3.20 -1.27
C LEU A 131 21.53 -4.45 -1.63
N GLU A 132 21.70 -5.37 -0.71
CA GLU A 132 22.40 -6.62 -0.95
C GLU A 132 21.76 -7.43 -2.08
N GLN A 133 20.45 -7.58 -2.09
CA GLN A 133 19.73 -8.29 -3.15
C GLN A 133 19.89 -7.59 -4.51
N ARG A 134 19.92 -6.26 -4.51
CA ARG A 134 20.18 -5.50 -5.73
C ARG A 134 21.60 -5.69 -6.25
N GLU A 135 22.59 -5.62 -5.38
CA GLU A 135 24.00 -5.83 -5.73
C GLU A 135 24.28 -7.26 -6.20
N GLN A 136 23.56 -8.24 -5.68
CA GLN A 136 23.61 -9.64 -6.13
C GLN A 136 22.88 -9.88 -7.47
N GLY A 137 22.15 -8.89 -8.01
CA GLY A 137 21.42 -9.00 -9.27
C GLY A 137 20.14 -9.85 -9.18
N VAL A 138 19.59 -10.07 -7.98
CA VAL A 138 18.39 -10.89 -7.75
C VAL A 138 17.12 -10.06 -7.49
N THR A 139 17.17 -8.75 -7.74
CA THR A 139 16.04 -7.82 -7.52
C THR A 139 14.73 -8.38 -8.05
N MET A 140 14.70 -8.73 -9.34
CA MET A 140 13.45 -9.17 -9.96
C MET A 140 12.97 -10.54 -9.49
N ASP A 141 13.87 -11.45 -9.15
CA ASP A 141 13.50 -12.75 -8.57
C ASP A 141 12.79 -12.56 -7.23
N PHE A 142 13.34 -11.69 -6.39
CA PHE A 142 12.80 -11.38 -5.07
C PHE A 142 11.46 -10.64 -5.17
N ILE A 143 11.37 -9.59 -5.99
CA ILE A 143 10.14 -8.84 -6.22
C ILE A 143 9.04 -9.74 -6.79
N ARG A 144 9.35 -10.58 -7.78
CA ARG A 144 8.40 -11.53 -8.37
C ARG A 144 7.87 -12.51 -7.33
N GLN A 145 8.73 -13.00 -6.43
CA GLN A 145 8.29 -13.85 -5.33
C GLN A 145 7.30 -13.12 -4.41
N GLN A 146 7.61 -11.89 -3.99
CA GLN A 146 6.72 -11.08 -3.15
C GLN A 146 5.36 -10.87 -3.84
N VAL A 147 5.35 -10.51 -5.11
CA VAL A 147 4.13 -10.28 -5.89
C VAL A 147 3.33 -11.56 -6.07
N LYS A 148 3.95 -12.65 -6.51
CA LYS A 148 3.27 -13.93 -6.77
C LYS A 148 2.64 -14.52 -5.50
N VAL A 149 3.38 -14.51 -4.39
CA VAL A 149 2.86 -15.02 -3.12
C VAL A 149 1.80 -14.07 -2.55
N GLY A 150 2.06 -12.75 -2.56
CA GLY A 150 1.11 -11.75 -2.05
C GLY A 150 -0.24 -11.75 -2.77
N PHE A 151 -0.27 -12.10 -4.05
CA PHE A 151 -1.50 -12.19 -4.86
C PHE A 151 -2.00 -13.63 -5.07
N GLN A 152 -1.47 -14.61 -4.34
CA GLN A 152 -1.96 -15.99 -4.43
C GLN A 152 -3.46 -16.05 -4.07
N ASN A 153 -4.26 -16.73 -4.90
CA ASN A 153 -5.72 -16.86 -4.77
C ASN A 153 -6.51 -15.54 -4.91
N VAL A 154 -5.87 -14.44 -5.27
CA VAL A 154 -6.57 -13.20 -5.65
C VAL A 154 -7.10 -13.37 -7.07
N THR A 155 -8.36 -13.01 -7.32
CA THR A 155 -8.94 -13.07 -8.67
C THR A 155 -8.41 -11.93 -9.56
N ALA A 156 -8.47 -12.10 -10.89
CA ALA A 156 -8.09 -11.06 -11.83
C ALA A 156 -8.87 -9.74 -11.60
N ASP A 157 -10.17 -9.84 -11.31
CA ASP A 157 -11.01 -8.66 -11.07
C ASP A 157 -10.65 -7.94 -9.77
N GLN A 158 -10.30 -8.67 -8.72
CA GLN A 158 -9.74 -8.08 -7.49
C GLN A 158 -8.39 -7.41 -7.77
N ALA A 159 -7.48 -8.10 -8.46
CA ALA A 159 -6.15 -7.58 -8.77
C ALA A 159 -6.20 -6.25 -9.55
N LYS A 160 -7.16 -6.08 -10.48
CA LYS A 160 -7.36 -4.82 -11.23
C LYS A 160 -7.62 -3.61 -10.32
N THR A 161 -8.17 -3.82 -9.13
CA THR A 161 -8.51 -2.75 -8.18
C THR A 161 -7.41 -2.47 -7.16
N ALA A 162 -6.45 -3.37 -7.02
CA ALA A 162 -5.34 -3.24 -6.09
C ALA A 162 -4.32 -2.16 -6.50
N VAL A 163 -3.46 -1.84 -5.55
CA VAL A 163 -2.25 -1.05 -5.78
C VAL A 163 -1.05 -1.87 -5.32
N ILE A 164 0.01 -1.89 -6.14
CA ILE A 164 1.31 -2.40 -5.72
C ILE A 164 2.23 -1.20 -5.49
N ALA A 165 2.83 -1.10 -4.31
CA ALA A 165 3.80 -0.09 -3.97
C ALA A 165 5.21 -0.70 -4.03
N TYR A 166 5.99 -0.32 -5.02
CA TYR A 166 7.40 -0.64 -5.06
C TYR A 166 8.20 0.36 -4.25
N GLU A 167 8.84 -0.12 -3.22
CA GLU A 167 9.66 0.68 -2.31
C GLU A 167 11.05 0.02 -2.18
N PRO A 168 12.06 0.45 -2.97
CA PRO A 168 13.42 -0.08 -2.78
C PRO A 168 13.89 0.22 -1.35
N ILE A 169 14.08 -0.83 -0.53
CA ILE A 169 14.38 -0.68 0.90
C ILE A 169 15.66 0.16 1.12
N TRP A 170 16.63 0.01 0.21
CA TRP A 170 17.89 0.76 0.24
C TRP A 170 17.74 2.26 -0.02
N ALA A 171 16.58 2.71 -0.49
CA ALA A 171 16.25 4.13 -0.72
C ALA A 171 15.36 4.72 0.37
N ILE A 172 14.94 3.95 1.39
CA ILE A 172 14.08 4.43 2.46
C ILE A 172 14.94 4.95 3.62
N GLY A 173 14.87 6.26 3.92
CA GLY A 173 15.55 6.86 5.07
C GLY A 173 17.08 6.86 5.01
N THR A 174 17.68 6.55 3.85
CA THR A 174 19.14 6.42 3.69
C THR A 174 19.79 7.63 3.03
N GLY A 175 18.98 8.57 2.53
CA GLY A 175 19.45 9.67 1.68
C GLY A 175 19.81 9.24 0.25
N LYS A 176 19.65 7.95 -0.09
CA LYS A 176 19.77 7.45 -1.47
C LYS A 176 18.41 7.46 -2.12
N THR A 177 18.35 7.74 -3.41
CA THR A 177 17.14 7.66 -4.23
C THR A 177 17.42 6.76 -5.44
N ALA A 178 16.40 6.00 -5.86
CA ALA A 178 16.52 5.30 -7.14
C ALA A 178 16.51 6.30 -8.30
N THR A 179 17.24 5.99 -9.37
CA THR A 179 17.10 6.74 -10.61
C THR A 179 15.75 6.43 -11.26
N THR A 180 15.32 7.27 -12.20
CA THR A 180 14.09 7.03 -12.98
C THR A 180 14.13 5.71 -13.70
N GLU A 181 15.29 5.33 -14.25
CA GLU A 181 15.51 4.07 -14.96
C GLU A 181 15.40 2.87 -14.02
N GLN A 182 15.95 2.97 -12.81
CA GLN A 182 15.85 1.92 -11.79
C GLN A 182 14.41 1.73 -11.31
N ALA A 183 13.68 2.81 -11.10
CA ALA A 183 12.27 2.75 -10.71
C ALA A 183 11.42 2.14 -11.83
N GLU A 184 11.63 2.59 -13.07
CA GLU A 184 10.90 2.09 -14.25
C GLU A 184 11.18 0.61 -14.51
N GLU A 185 12.44 0.17 -14.43
CA GLU A 185 12.84 -1.23 -14.59
C GLU A 185 12.01 -2.15 -13.69
N VAL A 186 11.92 -1.84 -12.41
CA VAL A 186 11.21 -2.70 -11.45
C VAL A 186 9.70 -2.56 -11.59
N CYS A 187 9.17 -1.35 -11.79
CA CYS A 187 7.73 -1.17 -12.02
C CYS A 187 7.25 -1.88 -13.29
N ALA A 188 8.03 -1.83 -14.37
CA ALA A 188 7.74 -2.59 -15.60
C ALA A 188 7.83 -4.11 -15.35
N GLY A 189 8.83 -4.56 -14.59
CA GLY A 189 8.98 -5.96 -14.21
C GLY A 189 7.82 -6.48 -13.35
N ILE A 190 7.30 -5.66 -12.41
CA ILE A 190 6.10 -5.98 -11.62
C ILE A 190 4.89 -6.13 -12.56
N ARG A 191 4.71 -5.21 -13.49
CA ARG A 191 3.62 -5.26 -14.47
C ARG A 191 3.68 -6.50 -15.34
N ALA A 192 4.87 -6.85 -15.84
CA ALA A 192 5.07 -8.10 -16.59
C ALA A 192 4.76 -9.34 -15.73
N CYS A 193 5.12 -9.32 -14.45
CA CYS A 193 4.78 -10.41 -13.52
C CYS A 193 3.26 -10.57 -13.35
N ILE A 194 2.51 -9.48 -13.26
CA ILE A 194 1.04 -9.51 -13.18
C ILE A 194 0.44 -10.04 -14.50
N ALA A 195 0.99 -9.65 -15.66
CA ALA A 195 0.55 -10.19 -16.96
C ALA A 195 0.75 -11.71 -17.05
N GLU A 196 1.85 -12.23 -16.52
CA GLU A 196 2.10 -13.68 -16.47
C GLU A 196 1.16 -14.41 -15.50
N VAL A 197 0.84 -13.80 -14.35
CA VAL A 197 -0.01 -14.43 -13.31
C VAL A 197 -1.48 -14.43 -13.73
N TYR A 198 -1.91 -13.40 -14.44
CA TYR A 198 -3.30 -13.20 -14.85
C TYR A 198 -3.42 -13.05 -16.37
N ASP A 199 -3.35 -11.82 -16.85
CA ASP A 199 -3.42 -11.41 -18.26
C ASP A 199 -2.97 -9.95 -18.43
N GLU A 200 -2.79 -9.54 -19.69
CA GLU A 200 -2.43 -8.17 -20.06
C GLU A 200 -3.47 -7.13 -19.59
N ALA A 201 -4.75 -7.47 -19.67
CA ALA A 201 -5.82 -6.55 -19.26
C ALA A 201 -5.77 -6.25 -17.76
N THR A 202 -5.46 -7.25 -16.94
CA THR A 202 -5.24 -7.09 -15.51
C THR A 202 -3.97 -6.30 -15.23
N ALA A 203 -2.88 -6.60 -15.92
CA ALA A 203 -1.62 -5.88 -15.81
C ALA A 203 -1.77 -4.40 -16.21
N GLU A 204 -2.57 -4.10 -17.22
CA GLU A 204 -2.85 -2.73 -17.63
C GLU A 204 -3.76 -1.98 -16.64
N ALA A 205 -4.64 -2.67 -15.93
CA ALA A 205 -5.58 -2.06 -15.00
C ALA A 205 -4.96 -1.79 -13.61
N ILE A 206 -4.16 -2.72 -13.08
CA ILE A 206 -3.56 -2.57 -11.75
C ILE A 206 -2.66 -1.34 -11.67
N ARG A 207 -2.75 -0.64 -10.56
CA ARG A 207 -1.91 0.53 -10.30
C ARG A 207 -0.61 0.10 -9.63
N ILE A 208 0.50 0.63 -10.11
CA ILE A 208 1.83 0.44 -9.53
C ILE A 208 2.35 1.82 -9.19
N GLN A 209 2.70 2.03 -7.94
CA GLN A 209 3.30 3.28 -7.47
C GLN A 209 4.74 3.02 -7.01
N TYR A 210 5.61 3.99 -7.25
CA TYR A 210 6.94 4.03 -6.68
C TYR A 210 6.89 4.80 -5.37
N GLY A 211 7.52 4.27 -4.34
CA GLY A 211 7.68 4.91 -3.04
C GLY A 211 9.15 4.94 -2.60
N GLY A 212 9.44 5.88 -1.74
CA GLY A 212 10.76 6.11 -1.16
C GLY A 212 10.76 7.43 -0.41
N SER A 213 11.89 7.82 0.14
CA SER A 213 12.05 9.08 0.88
C SER A 213 13.02 10.01 0.14
#